data_9809dd8aca06980bd55452fc107e399d
#
_entry.id   9809dd8aca06980bd55452fc107e399d
#
_cell.length_a   1.000
_cell.length_b   1.000
_cell.length_c   1.000
_cell.angle_alpha   90.00
_cell.angle_beta   90.00
_cell.angle_gamma   90.00
#
_symmetry.space_group_name_H-M   'P 1'
#
loop_
_entity.id
_entity.type
_entity.pdbx_description
1 polymer ?
#
loop_
_entity_poly.entity_id
_entity_poly.type
_entity_poly.pdbx_seq_one_letter_code
_entity_poly.pdbx_strand_id
1 'polypeptide(L)'
;MKRLVLCLLGFGMIASVAFAGETYSGKEMKQVAPPPCPEWYANNEFNVSLWGTYVFTGTEWQNDTYLEADHAWGGGIDFKYFFHRYFGVGIEGFGLDARQARENVFVDLSDGIFSRSFENHREAIGSVLGTFTLRYPIHCSRFSPYIWGGFGGIFGGGQRPINRWVREGGTIAQGGEGFDIFETVGHTDSESRMMGQVGGGMEIRLTPHIGWVSDFSWNFVDGSHNNFGMARTGVNFAF
;
A
#
# COMPACT_ATOMS: atom_id res chain seq x y z
N MET A 1 19.84 9.64 12.10
CA MET A 1 19.83 8.48 13.01
C MET A 1 19.48 8.83 14.47
N LYS A 2 19.73 10.03 15.00
CA LYS A 2 19.39 10.38 16.41
C LYS A 2 17.89 10.60 16.70
N ARG A 3 17.05 10.83 15.69
CA ARG A 3 15.59 11.06 15.87
C ARG A 3 14.74 9.78 15.89
N LEU A 4 15.27 8.67 15.36
CA LEU A 4 14.57 7.38 15.35
C LEU A 4 14.63 6.67 16.72
N VAL A 5 15.68 6.93 17.51
CA VAL A 5 15.86 6.34 18.83
C VAL A 5 14.90 6.96 19.87
N LEU A 6 14.49 8.22 19.67
CA LEU A 6 13.58 8.90 20.60
C LEU A 6 12.12 8.40 20.50
N CYS A 7 11.70 7.90 19.33
CA CYS A 7 10.35 7.33 19.15
C CYS A 7 10.22 5.93 19.78
N LEU A 8 11.29 5.13 19.81
CA LEU A 8 11.28 3.82 20.42
C LEU A 8 11.30 3.86 21.95
N LEU A 9 11.85 4.90 22.56
CA LEU A 9 11.84 5.11 24.00
C LEU A 9 10.50 5.63 24.55
N GLY A 10 9.67 6.26 23.73
CA GLY A 10 8.33 6.73 24.12
C GLY A 10 7.29 5.62 24.29
N PHE A 11 7.48 4.46 23.66
CA PHE A 11 6.54 3.32 23.73
C PHE A 11 6.76 2.40 24.94
N GLY A 12 7.90 2.53 25.64
CA GLY A 12 8.27 1.68 26.77
C GLY A 12 7.72 2.10 28.14
N MET A 13 7.10 3.28 28.26
CA MET A 13 6.72 3.84 29.58
C MET A 13 5.24 3.73 29.97
N ILE A 14 4.41 3.03 29.20
CA ILE A 14 2.96 2.90 29.52
C ILE A 14 2.61 1.57 30.20
N ALA A 15 3.59 0.73 30.56
CA ALA A 15 3.34 -0.61 31.08
C ALA A 15 3.51 -0.77 32.61
N SER A 16 3.47 0.31 33.40
CA SER A 16 3.52 0.16 34.88
C SER A 16 2.30 0.79 35.54
N VAL A 17 1.15 0.10 35.44
CA VAL A 17 0.04 0.32 36.39
C VAL A 17 0.21 -0.69 37.52
N ALA A 18 0.76 -0.21 38.65
CA ALA A 18 0.86 -0.98 39.87
C ALA A 18 -0.52 -1.31 40.41
N PHE A 19 -0.84 -2.58 40.52
CA PHE A 19 -1.98 -3.05 41.29
C PHE A 19 -1.60 -3.03 42.78
N ALA A 20 -2.05 -2.00 43.49
CA ALA A 20 -2.09 -2.04 44.95
C ALA A 20 -3.41 -2.73 45.34
N GLY A 21 -3.32 -4.02 45.65
CA GLY A 21 -4.45 -4.78 46.17
C GLY A 21 -4.61 -4.52 47.67
N GLU A 22 -5.75 -4.00 48.10
CA GLU A 22 -6.13 -3.97 49.52
C GLU A 22 -6.45 -5.38 49.98
N THR A 23 -5.78 -5.79 51.06
CA THR A 23 -6.08 -7.03 51.80
C THR A 23 -7.37 -6.86 52.59
N TYR A 24 -8.46 -7.33 52.05
CA TYR A 24 -9.73 -7.44 52.78
C TYR A 24 -9.76 -8.74 53.55
N SER A 25 -9.70 -8.62 54.88
CA SER A 25 -9.85 -9.72 55.84
C SER A 25 -11.33 -10.16 55.97
N GLY A 26 -11.59 -11.44 55.71
CA GLY A 26 -12.59 -12.22 56.40
C GLY A 26 -14.06 -12.02 56.01
N LYS A 27 -14.46 -12.72 54.94
CA LYS A 27 -15.69 -13.52 54.84
C LYS A 27 -15.48 -14.35 53.55
N GLU A 28 -15.72 -15.66 53.59
CA GLU A 28 -15.70 -16.50 52.39
C GLU A 28 -16.73 -16.01 51.39
N MET A 29 -16.38 -14.99 50.61
CA MET A 29 -17.06 -14.69 49.38
C MET A 29 -16.76 -15.84 48.44
N LYS A 30 -17.76 -16.65 48.08
CA LYS A 30 -17.71 -17.52 46.91
C LYS A 30 -17.09 -16.68 45.80
N GLN A 31 -15.84 -17.00 45.44
CA GLN A 31 -15.22 -16.39 44.28
C GLN A 31 -16.10 -16.74 43.07
N VAL A 32 -16.93 -15.79 42.66
CA VAL A 32 -17.65 -15.89 41.39
C VAL A 32 -16.55 -15.86 40.34
N ALA A 33 -16.37 -16.99 39.65
CA ALA A 33 -15.39 -17.05 38.57
C ALA A 33 -15.66 -15.85 37.63
N PRO A 34 -14.58 -15.08 37.26
CA PRO A 34 -14.76 -13.97 36.36
C PRO A 34 -15.46 -14.45 35.10
N PRO A 35 -16.39 -13.67 34.53
CA PRO A 35 -17.11 -14.07 33.33
C PRO A 35 -16.10 -14.43 32.24
N PRO A 36 -16.35 -15.50 31.47
CA PRO A 36 -15.47 -15.90 30.39
C PRO A 36 -15.26 -14.74 29.41
N CYS A 37 -14.02 -14.50 29.02
CA CYS A 37 -13.69 -13.46 28.04
C CYS A 37 -14.39 -13.73 26.71
N PRO A 38 -14.96 -12.71 26.06
CA PRO A 38 -15.51 -12.85 24.72
C PRO A 38 -14.44 -13.35 23.74
N GLU A 39 -14.76 -14.35 22.95
CA GLU A 39 -13.90 -14.77 21.85
C GLU A 39 -14.07 -13.80 20.67
N TRP A 40 -13.08 -12.92 20.47
CA TRP A 40 -13.06 -11.97 19.38
C TRP A 40 -12.55 -12.56 18.07
N TYR A 41 -11.78 -13.63 18.13
CA TYR A 41 -11.08 -14.26 17.02
C TYR A 41 -11.23 -15.77 17.13
N ALA A 42 -11.97 -16.35 16.20
CA ALA A 42 -12.28 -17.78 16.21
C ALA A 42 -11.30 -18.61 15.37
N ASN A 43 -11.35 -19.92 15.58
CA ASN A 43 -10.82 -20.89 14.63
C ASN A 43 -11.86 -21.11 13.51
N ASN A 44 -11.40 -21.49 12.32
CA ASN A 44 -12.25 -21.69 11.14
C ASN A 44 -13.08 -20.46 10.77
N GLU A 45 -12.47 -19.29 10.86
CA GLU A 45 -13.07 -17.98 10.60
C GLU A 45 -12.81 -17.57 9.15
N PHE A 46 -13.86 -17.18 8.43
CA PHE A 46 -13.76 -16.61 7.10
C PHE A 46 -13.87 -15.09 7.17
N ASN A 47 -12.91 -14.41 6.59
CA ASN A 47 -12.80 -12.95 6.62
C ASN A 47 -12.89 -12.38 5.21
N VAL A 48 -13.63 -11.29 5.07
CA VAL A 48 -13.68 -10.45 3.88
C VAL A 48 -13.30 -9.04 4.28
N SER A 49 -12.22 -8.52 3.73
CA SER A 49 -11.82 -7.14 3.99
C SER A 49 -11.96 -6.28 2.74
N LEU A 50 -12.46 -5.05 2.96
CA LEU A 50 -12.49 -3.98 1.96
C LEU A 50 -11.61 -2.85 2.48
N TRP A 51 -10.67 -2.39 1.67
CA TRP A 51 -9.69 -1.40 2.11
C TRP A 51 -9.33 -0.39 1.02
N GLY A 52 -8.99 0.82 1.45
CA GLY A 52 -8.37 1.84 0.64
C GLY A 52 -6.86 1.85 0.86
N THR A 53 -6.11 2.31 -0.13
CA THR A 53 -4.66 2.37 -0.06
C THR A 53 -4.09 3.65 -0.62
N TYR A 54 -2.95 4.03 -0.07
CA TYR A 54 -2.05 5.03 -0.59
C TYR A 54 -0.68 4.42 -0.82
N VAL A 55 -0.18 4.60 -2.04
CA VAL A 55 1.13 4.12 -2.47
C VAL A 55 2.09 5.29 -2.50
N PHE A 56 3.28 5.09 -1.92
CA PHE A 56 4.35 6.06 -2.01
C PHE A 56 5.54 5.44 -2.73
N THR A 57 6.02 6.21 -3.68
CA THR A 57 7.22 5.92 -4.44
C THR A 57 8.26 6.99 -4.11
N GLY A 58 9.54 6.65 -4.22
CA GLY A 58 10.61 7.65 -4.13
C GLY A 58 10.74 8.42 -5.46
N THR A 59 11.24 9.64 -5.40
CA THR A 59 11.49 10.47 -6.59
C THR A 59 12.46 9.83 -7.59
N GLU A 60 13.32 8.94 -7.14
CA GLU A 60 14.24 8.17 -7.99
C GLU A 60 13.52 7.09 -8.84
N TRP A 61 12.24 6.85 -8.58
CA TRP A 61 11.44 5.80 -9.21
C TRP A 61 10.65 6.30 -10.43
N GLN A 62 10.73 7.58 -10.74
CA GLN A 62 9.95 8.20 -11.82
C GLN A 62 10.38 7.79 -13.23
N ASN A 63 11.62 7.34 -13.40
CA ASN A 63 12.13 6.93 -14.70
C ASN A 63 12.34 5.42 -14.75
N ASP A 64 11.72 4.77 -15.73
CA ASP A 64 11.86 3.32 -16.02
C ASP A 64 11.37 2.37 -14.92
N THR A 65 10.46 2.78 -14.04
CA THR A 65 9.83 1.92 -13.03
C THR A 65 8.49 1.38 -13.50
N TYR A 66 8.03 0.29 -12.89
CA TYR A 66 6.76 -0.34 -13.25
C TYR A 66 5.53 0.55 -12.99
N LEU A 67 5.53 1.31 -11.91
CA LEU A 67 4.42 2.22 -11.55
C LEU A 67 4.47 3.55 -12.29
N GLU A 68 5.63 3.98 -12.74
CA GLU A 68 5.86 5.30 -13.37
C GLU A 68 5.08 6.46 -12.72
N ALA A 69 4.97 6.47 -11.39
CA ALA A 69 4.12 7.42 -10.68
C ALA A 69 4.79 7.96 -9.42
N ASP A 70 4.51 9.22 -9.11
CA ASP A 70 4.94 9.86 -7.85
C ASP A 70 4.19 9.28 -6.66
N HIS A 71 2.91 9.01 -6.86
CA HIS A 71 2.00 8.44 -5.87
C HIS A 71 0.82 7.77 -6.57
N ALA A 72 0.17 6.86 -5.85
CA ALA A 72 -1.05 6.24 -6.35
C ALA A 72 -2.07 6.11 -5.21
N TRP A 73 -3.33 6.22 -5.57
CA TRP A 73 -4.46 5.89 -4.72
C TRP A 73 -5.14 4.64 -5.27
N GLY A 74 -5.70 3.86 -4.37
CA GLY A 74 -6.39 2.68 -4.80
C GLY A 74 -7.21 2.04 -3.71
N GLY A 75 -7.59 0.81 -3.95
CA GLY A 75 -8.32 0.00 -3.00
C GLY A 75 -8.35 -1.45 -3.44
N GLY A 76 -8.76 -2.29 -2.54
CA GLY A 76 -8.80 -3.71 -2.79
C GLY A 76 -9.76 -4.45 -1.89
N ILE A 77 -9.83 -5.72 -2.19
CA ILE A 77 -10.60 -6.72 -1.43
C ILE A 77 -9.71 -7.90 -1.14
N ASP A 78 -9.82 -8.44 0.06
CA ASP A 78 -9.21 -9.71 0.37
C ASP A 78 -10.22 -10.70 0.96
N PHE A 79 -9.99 -11.98 0.70
CA PHE A 79 -10.72 -13.12 1.21
C PHE A 79 -9.73 -14.00 1.94
N LYS A 80 -9.89 -14.16 3.27
CA LYS A 80 -8.99 -14.94 4.10
C LYS A 80 -9.76 -16.01 4.87
N TYR A 81 -9.20 -17.19 4.92
CA TYR A 81 -9.69 -18.26 5.78
C TYR A 81 -8.66 -18.57 6.85
N PHE A 82 -9.01 -18.37 8.11
CA PHE A 82 -8.22 -18.70 9.28
C PHE A 82 -8.60 -20.10 9.77
N PHE A 83 -7.84 -21.11 9.33
CA PHE A 83 -8.01 -22.49 9.83
C PHE A 83 -7.65 -22.63 11.31
N HIS A 84 -6.87 -21.72 11.83
CA HIS A 84 -6.58 -21.53 13.24
C HIS A 84 -6.55 -20.04 13.53
N ARG A 85 -6.93 -19.62 14.74
CA ARG A 85 -6.99 -18.20 15.10
C ARG A 85 -5.69 -17.42 14.85
N TYR A 86 -4.57 -18.11 14.65
CA TYR A 86 -3.27 -17.52 14.37
C TYR A 86 -2.86 -17.57 12.90
N PHE A 87 -3.40 -18.51 12.12
CA PHE A 87 -2.91 -18.82 10.77
C PHE A 87 -4.05 -18.72 9.76
N GLY A 88 -3.85 -17.94 8.73
CA GLY A 88 -4.80 -17.76 7.65
C GLY A 88 -4.14 -17.81 6.27
N VAL A 89 -4.90 -18.28 5.30
CA VAL A 89 -4.56 -18.23 3.87
C VAL A 89 -5.64 -17.47 3.14
N GLY A 90 -5.29 -16.84 2.03
CA GLY A 90 -6.27 -16.03 1.32
C GLY A 90 -5.89 -15.65 -0.08
N ILE A 91 -6.76 -14.88 -0.71
CA ILE A 91 -6.55 -14.25 -2.00
C ILE A 91 -6.85 -12.77 -1.83
N GLU A 92 -5.95 -11.94 -2.33
CA GLU A 92 -6.07 -10.49 -2.34
C GLU A 92 -6.08 -9.98 -3.77
N GLY A 93 -6.97 -9.02 -4.05
CA GLY A 93 -6.98 -8.28 -5.31
C GLY A 93 -7.07 -6.80 -5.04
N PHE A 94 -6.30 -5.99 -5.78
CA PHE A 94 -6.36 -4.54 -5.66
C PHE A 94 -6.18 -3.83 -7.00
N GLY A 95 -6.67 -2.58 -7.04
CA GLY A 95 -6.48 -1.66 -8.15
C GLY A 95 -5.89 -0.34 -7.68
N LEU A 96 -5.00 0.23 -8.48
CA LEU A 96 -4.33 1.50 -8.23
C LEU A 96 -4.58 2.47 -9.40
N ASP A 97 -4.85 3.73 -9.08
CA ASP A 97 -4.83 4.86 -10.02
C ASP A 97 -3.48 5.57 -9.83
N ALA A 98 -2.51 5.17 -10.64
CA ALA A 98 -1.17 5.74 -10.61
C ALA A 98 -1.15 7.05 -11.41
N ARG A 99 -0.54 8.09 -10.85
CA ARG A 99 -0.49 9.43 -11.45
C ARG A 99 0.94 9.92 -11.53
N GLN A 100 1.32 10.31 -12.71
CA GLN A 100 2.60 10.95 -12.99
C GLN A 100 2.36 12.36 -13.53
N ALA A 101 3.03 13.34 -12.93
CA ALA A 101 3.14 14.67 -13.50
C ALA A 101 4.47 14.76 -14.24
N ARG A 102 4.45 14.83 -15.58
CA ARG A 102 5.64 15.07 -16.38
C ARG A 102 5.77 16.55 -16.70
N GLU A 103 6.96 17.07 -16.45
CA GLU A 103 7.34 18.39 -16.92
C GLU A 103 8.16 18.24 -18.21
N ASN A 104 7.58 18.64 -19.34
CA ASN A 104 8.29 18.73 -20.60
C ASN A 104 8.84 20.15 -20.72
N VAL A 105 10.16 20.29 -20.74
CA VAL A 105 10.84 21.57 -20.96
C VAL A 105 11.26 21.65 -22.42
N PHE A 106 10.65 22.56 -23.15
CA PHE A 106 11.06 22.88 -24.51
C PHE A 106 12.02 24.08 -24.44
N VAL A 107 13.19 23.92 -24.98
CA VAL A 107 14.20 25.00 -25.09
C VAL A 107 14.27 25.41 -26.57
N ASP A 108 13.72 26.57 -26.89
CA ASP A 108 13.99 27.20 -28.19
C ASP A 108 15.34 27.93 -28.15
N LEU A 109 16.32 27.36 -28.83
CA LEU A 109 17.70 27.90 -28.86
C LEU A 109 17.78 29.16 -29.72
N SER A 110 16.79 29.48 -30.58
CA SER A 110 16.85 30.63 -31.46
C SER A 110 16.41 31.94 -30.80
N ASP A 111 15.38 31.88 -29.96
CA ASP A 111 14.78 33.07 -29.33
C ASP A 111 14.87 33.07 -27.79
N GLY A 112 15.49 32.04 -27.20
CA GLY A 112 15.63 31.93 -25.73
C GLY A 112 14.31 31.70 -25.00
N ILE A 113 13.27 31.26 -25.69
CA ILE A 113 11.94 30.97 -25.13
C ILE A 113 11.97 29.59 -24.50
N PHE A 114 11.73 29.53 -23.19
CA PHE A 114 11.47 28.28 -22.46
C PHE A 114 9.97 28.05 -22.40
N SER A 115 9.50 27.00 -23.02
CA SER A 115 8.12 26.53 -22.82
C SER A 115 8.13 25.35 -21.89
N ARG A 116 7.32 25.40 -20.83
CA ARG A 116 7.05 24.29 -19.92
C ARG A 116 5.65 23.75 -20.19
N SER A 117 5.56 22.47 -20.50
CA SER A 117 4.31 21.76 -20.63
C SER A 117 4.24 20.72 -19.52
N PHE A 118 3.12 20.69 -18.77
CA PHE A 118 2.85 19.66 -17.78
C PHE A 118 1.88 18.65 -18.39
N GLU A 119 2.33 17.42 -18.52
CA GLU A 119 1.51 16.30 -18.94
C GLU A 119 1.18 15.43 -17.73
N ASN A 120 -0.12 15.24 -17.45
CA ASN A 120 -0.60 14.32 -16.42
C ASN A 120 -0.94 12.98 -17.07
N HIS A 121 -0.10 11.98 -16.84
CA HIS A 121 -0.37 10.61 -17.26
C HIS A 121 -1.02 9.82 -16.12
N ARG A 122 -2.01 8.97 -16.46
CA ARG A 122 -2.71 8.10 -15.51
C ARG A 122 -2.66 6.68 -16.01
N GLU A 123 -2.29 5.77 -15.10
CA GLU A 123 -2.29 4.35 -15.35
C GLU A 123 -3.19 3.63 -14.33
N ALA A 124 -4.01 2.71 -14.85
CA ALA A 124 -4.80 1.80 -14.03
C ALA A 124 -4.03 0.49 -13.86
N ILE A 125 -3.58 0.21 -12.65
CA ILE A 125 -2.79 -0.96 -12.32
C ILE A 125 -3.62 -1.89 -11.47
N GLY A 126 -3.63 -3.18 -11.81
CA GLY A 126 -4.32 -4.22 -11.06
C GLY A 126 -3.35 -5.28 -10.53
N SER A 127 -3.72 -5.96 -9.45
CA SER A 127 -2.95 -7.08 -8.91
C SER A 127 -3.84 -8.14 -8.31
N VAL A 128 -3.37 -9.40 -8.38
CA VAL A 128 -3.99 -10.55 -7.69
C VAL A 128 -2.89 -11.39 -7.06
N LEU A 129 -3.03 -11.67 -5.75
CA LEU A 129 -2.05 -12.39 -4.95
C LEU A 129 -2.71 -13.48 -4.11
N GLY A 130 -2.01 -14.61 -3.96
CA GLY A 130 -2.25 -15.53 -2.87
C GLY A 130 -1.52 -15.06 -1.62
N THR A 131 -2.17 -15.08 -0.46
CA THR A 131 -1.63 -14.51 0.79
C THR A 131 -1.60 -15.54 1.91
N PHE A 132 -0.63 -15.39 2.80
CA PHE A 132 -0.52 -16.09 4.07
C PHE A 132 -0.40 -15.07 5.20
N THR A 133 -1.22 -15.23 6.26
CA THR A 133 -1.30 -14.27 7.38
C THR A 133 -1.03 -14.98 8.71
N LEU A 134 -0.15 -14.39 9.51
CA LEU A 134 0.07 -14.73 10.90
C LEU A 134 -0.56 -13.64 11.77
N ARG A 135 -1.60 -13.98 12.51
CA ARG A 135 -2.34 -13.09 13.40
C ARG A 135 -2.09 -13.49 14.84
N TYR A 136 -1.87 -12.51 15.72
CA TYR A 136 -1.68 -12.75 17.16
C TYR A 136 -2.79 -12.08 17.97
N PRO A 137 -3.94 -12.75 18.18
CA PRO A 137 -5.01 -12.24 19.03
C PRO A 137 -4.55 -12.11 20.48
N ILE A 138 -4.60 -10.90 21.02
CA ILE A 138 -4.30 -10.67 22.43
C ILE A 138 -5.47 -11.19 23.27
N HIS A 139 -5.16 -11.99 24.27
CA HIS A 139 -6.16 -12.62 25.14
C HIS A 139 -7.10 -11.58 25.76
N CYS A 140 -8.41 -11.82 25.72
CA CYS A 140 -9.48 -10.92 26.22
C CYS A 140 -9.47 -9.53 25.59
N SER A 141 -8.83 -9.33 24.44
CA SER A 141 -8.71 -8.05 23.76
C SER A 141 -9.33 -8.09 22.38
N ARG A 142 -9.81 -6.93 21.94
CA ARG A 142 -10.28 -6.68 20.57
C ARG A 142 -9.14 -6.47 19.60
N PHE A 143 -7.90 -6.40 20.07
CA PHE A 143 -6.72 -6.04 19.30
C PHE A 143 -5.91 -7.26 18.89
N SER A 144 -5.53 -7.32 17.63
CA SER A 144 -4.70 -8.38 17.09
C SER A 144 -3.70 -7.80 16.09
N PRO A 145 -2.41 -7.73 16.43
CA PRO A 145 -1.37 -7.47 15.45
C PRO A 145 -1.22 -8.67 14.52
N TYR A 146 -0.82 -8.40 13.28
CA TYR A 146 -0.56 -9.44 12.29
C TYR A 146 0.59 -9.07 11.36
N ILE A 147 1.21 -10.10 10.80
CA ILE A 147 2.12 -10.00 9.68
C ILE A 147 1.61 -10.90 8.56
N TRP A 148 1.92 -10.56 7.35
CA TRP A 148 1.47 -11.32 6.20
C TRP A 148 2.44 -11.21 5.04
N GLY A 149 2.38 -12.20 4.15
CA GLY A 149 3.11 -12.20 2.91
C GLY A 149 2.21 -12.71 1.78
N GLY A 150 2.45 -12.22 0.58
CA GLY A 150 1.71 -12.59 -0.61
C GLY A 150 2.62 -12.75 -1.82
N PHE A 151 2.14 -13.54 -2.78
CA PHE A 151 2.80 -13.74 -4.05
C PHE A 151 1.75 -13.87 -5.16
N GLY A 152 2.01 -13.26 -6.32
CA GLY A 152 1.09 -13.29 -7.45
C GLY A 152 1.54 -12.46 -8.63
N GLY A 153 0.60 -11.83 -9.32
CA GLY A 153 0.84 -11.01 -10.49
C GLY A 153 0.31 -9.59 -10.35
N ILE A 154 1.00 -8.67 -11.01
CA ILE A 154 0.61 -7.27 -11.20
C ILE A 154 0.56 -6.97 -12.69
N PHE A 155 -0.40 -6.19 -13.13
CA PHE A 155 -0.69 -5.90 -14.54
C PHE A 155 -1.18 -4.47 -14.71
N GLY A 156 -0.98 -3.93 -15.91
CA GLY A 156 -1.43 -2.58 -16.27
C GLY A 156 -0.36 -1.50 -16.21
N GLY A 157 0.80 -1.76 -15.57
CA GLY A 157 1.92 -0.83 -15.49
C GLY A 157 3.02 -1.11 -16.51
N GLY A 158 4.14 -0.40 -16.37
CA GLY A 158 5.34 -0.57 -17.21
C GLY A 158 5.21 0.04 -18.60
N GLN A 159 4.23 0.92 -18.81
CA GLN A 159 4.06 1.64 -20.06
C GLN A 159 5.14 2.69 -20.17
N ARG A 160 5.90 2.65 -21.26
CA ARG A 160 6.97 3.63 -21.52
C ARG A 160 6.55 4.63 -22.57
N PRO A 161 6.87 5.92 -22.41
CA PRO A 161 6.58 6.91 -23.44
C PRO A 161 7.40 6.62 -24.70
N ILE A 162 6.71 6.63 -25.84
CA ILE A 162 7.34 6.57 -27.15
C ILE A 162 7.60 8.00 -27.57
N ASN A 163 8.87 8.40 -27.50
CA ASN A 163 9.32 9.73 -27.89
C ASN A 163 9.77 9.70 -29.35
N ARG A 164 9.31 10.65 -30.14
CA ARG A 164 9.69 10.83 -31.55
C ARG A 164 10.11 12.28 -31.79
N TRP A 165 11.18 12.43 -32.55
CA TRP A 165 11.53 13.73 -33.10
C TRP A 165 10.55 14.06 -34.24
N VAL A 166 9.77 15.10 -34.05
CA VAL A 166 8.85 15.62 -35.07
C VAL A 166 9.42 16.95 -35.56
N ARG A 167 9.65 17.03 -36.86
CA ARG A 167 10.05 18.26 -37.47
C ARG A 167 8.78 19.09 -37.70
N GLU A 168 8.57 20.11 -36.91
CA GLU A 168 7.52 21.07 -37.15
C GLU A 168 7.95 21.93 -38.34
N GLY A 169 7.30 21.72 -39.49
CA GLY A 169 7.52 22.52 -40.68
C GLY A 169 7.03 23.94 -40.45
N GLY A 170 7.93 24.77 -39.95
CA GLY A 170 7.73 26.19 -40.01
C GLY A 170 7.54 26.58 -41.46
N THR A 171 6.49 27.32 -41.77
CA THR A 171 6.26 27.94 -43.08
C THR A 171 7.53 28.72 -43.43
N ILE A 172 8.32 28.22 -44.37
CA ILE A 172 9.53 28.82 -44.89
C ILE A 172 9.19 30.12 -45.65
N ALA A 173 8.44 31.02 -45.05
CA ALA A 173 8.19 32.34 -45.62
C ALA A 173 9.29 33.35 -45.27
N GLN A 174 10.22 33.03 -44.36
CA GLN A 174 11.28 33.95 -43.93
C GLN A 174 12.55 33.21 -43.43
N GLY A 175 13.05 32.23 -44.21
CA GLY A 175 14.40 31.71 -43.98
C GLY A 175 14.63 31.02 -42.62
N GLY A 176 13.61 30.58 -41.93
CA GLY A 176 13.67 29.90 -40.64
C GLY A 176 14.06 28.44 -40.78
N GLU A 177 15.12 28.05 -40.11
CA GLU A 177 15.50 26.65 -39.92
C GLU A 177 14.37 25.96 -39.14
N GLY A 178 13.86 24.82 -39.64
CA GLY A 178 12.83 24.03 -38.95
C GLY A 178 13.37 23.46 -37.63
N PHE A 179 12.58 23.53 -36.58
CA PHE A 179 12.93 22.99 -35.28
C PHE A 179 12.49 21.52 -35.19
N ASP A 180 13.37 20.70 -34.62
CA ASP A 180 13.01 19.34 -34.23
C ASP A 180 12.44 19.37 -32.81
N ILE A 181 11.15 19.10 -32.66
CA ILE A 181 10.46 18.99 -31.39
C ILE A 181 10.46 17.54 -30.95
N PHE A 182 10.81 17.31 -29.69
CA PHE A 182 10.75 16.00 -29.06
C PHE A 182 9.35 15.82 -28.47
N GLU A 183 8.49 15.06 -29.15
CA GLU A 183 7.11 14.86 -28.75
C GLU A 183 6.86 13.40 -28.32
N THR A 184 6.10 13.22 -27.24
CA THR A 184 5.58 11.91 -26.85
C THR A 184 4.40 11.56 -27.73
N VAL A 185 4.58 10.63 -28.67
CA VAL A 185 3.55 10.21 -29.65
C VAL A 185 2.66 9.06 -29.16
N GLY A 186 2.96 8.50 -28.02
CA GLY A 186 2.19 7.39 -27.43
C GLY A 186 2.94 6.70 -26.30
N HIS A 187 2.37 5.60 -25.81
CA HIS A 187 2.98 4.75 -24.80
C HIS A 187 3.08 3.31 -25.33
N THR A 188 4.02 2.55 -24.82
CA THR A 188 4.10 1.10 -25.10
C THR A 188 2.94 0.38 -24.43
N ASP A 189 2.70 -0.88 -24.85
CA ASP A 189 1.72 -1.73 -24.20
C ASP A 189 2.07 -1.97 -22.73
N SER A 190 1.04 -2.19 -21.91
CA SER A 190 1.21 -2.55 -20.50
C SER A 190 1.83 -3.93 -20.34
N GLU A 191 2.68 -4.07 -19.33
CA GLU A 191 3.34 -5.32 -19.00
C GLU A 191 2.70 -6.00 -17.79
N SER A 192 2.69 -7.34 -17.81
CA SER A 192 2.34 -8.14 -16.65
C SER A 192 3.60 -8.69 -16.02
N ARG A 193 3.75 -8.54 -14.70
CA ARG A 193 4.95 -8.99 -13.96
C ARG A 193 4.57 -9.80 -12.72
N MET A 194 5.52 -10.57 -12.22
CA MET A 194 5.38 -11.24 -10.94
C MET A 194 5.61 -10.23 -9.81
N MET A 195 4.83 -10.40 -8.72
CA MET A 195 4.91 -9.54 -7.55
C MET A 195 4.90 -10.37 -6.28
N GLY A 196 5.82 -10.05 -5.38
CA GLY A 196 5.83 -10.48 -3.99
C GLY A 196 5.46 -9.32 -3.07
N GLN A 197 4.84 -9.62 -1.93
CA GLN A 197 4.44 -8.62 -0.96
C GLN A 197 4.69 -9.13 0.45
N VAL A 198 5.19 -8.25 1.32
CA VAL A 198 5.29 -8.52 2.76
C VAL A 198 4.77 -7.33 3.52
N GLY A 199 4.05 -7.57 4.60
CA GLY A 199 3.45 -6.49 5.37
C GLY A 199 3.18 -6.86 6.81
N GLY A 200 2.76 -5.85 7.57
CA GLY A 200 2.34 -6.00 8.94
C GLY A 200 1.40 -4.89 9.35
N GLY A 201 0.55 -5.20 10.30
CA GLY A 201 -0.47 -4.27 10.74
C GLY A 201 -1.22 -4.74 11.97
N MET A 202 -2.39 -4.19 12.13
CA MET A 202 -3.26 -4.46 13.25
C MET A 202 -4.72 -4.55 12.82
N GLU A 203 -5.45 -5.40 13.51
CA GLU A 203 -6.90 -5.51 13.45
C GLU A 203 -7.49 -5.15 14.81
N ILE A 204 -8.54 -4.34 14.81
CA ILE A 204 -9.31 -3.99 16.01
C ILE A 204 -10.76 -4.39 15.77
N ARG A 205 -11.26 -5.39 16.49
CA ARG A 205 -12.66 -5.83 16.40
C ARG A 205 -13.58 -4.84 17.11
N LEU A 206 -14.49 -4.24 16.35
CA LEU A 206 -15.55 -3.38 16.88
C LEU A 206 -16.69 -4.23 17.44
N THR A 207 -17.03 -5.28 16.70
CA THR A 207 -17.94 -6.38 17.08
C THR A 207 -17.23 -7.71 16.78
N PRO A 208 -17.76 -8.88 17.22
CA PRO A 208 -17.19 -10.16 16.83
C PRO A 208 -17.07 -10.37 15.31
N HIS A 209 -17.95 -9.72 14.55
CA HIS A 209 -18.05 -9.87 13.09
C HIS A 209 -17.52 -8.69 12.27
N ILE A 210 -17.22 -7.55 12.90
CA ILE A 210 -16.76 -6.36 12.20
C ILE A 210 -15.49 -5.84 12.87
N GLY A 211 -14.42 -5.69 12.09
CA GLY A 211 -13.15 -5.15 12.53
C GLY A 211 -12.68 -4.00 11.64
N TRP A 212 -11.83 -3.18 12.20
CA TRP A 212 -11.02 -2.19 11.47
C TRP A 212 -9.61 -2.75 11.30
N VAL A 213 -9.08 -2.65 10.08
CA VAL A 213 -7.73 -3.08 9.72
C VAL A 213 -6.91 -1.89 9.26
N SER A 214 -5.64 -1.87 9.66
CA SER A 214 -4.67 -0.91 9.15
C SER A 214 -3.31 -1.55 9.11
N ASP A 215 -2.65 -1.48 7.97
CA ASP A 215 -1.35 -2.09 7.76
C ASP A 215 -0.47 -1.31 6.76
N PHE A 216 0.77 -1.72 6.73
CA PHE A 216 1.77 -1.27 5.80
C PHE A 216 2.39 -2.49 5.12
N SER A 217 2.62 -2.40 3.82
CA SER A 217 3.28 -3.44 3.05
C SER A 217 4.37 -2.87 2.14
N TRP A 218 5.33 -3.73 1.87
CA TRP A 218 6.37 -3.50 0.87
C TRP A 218 6.19 -4.48 -0.27
N ASN A 219 6.13 -3.95 -1.48
CA ASN A 219 5.83 -4.68 -2.69
C ASN A 219 7.11 -4.82 -3.52
N PHE A 220 7.42 -6.05 -3.91
CA PHE A 220 8.55 -6.41 -4.75
C PHE A 220 8.02 -6.80 -6.12
N VAL A 221 8.23 -5.98 -7.13
CA VAL A 221 7.85 -6.27 -8.51
C VAL A 221 9.09 -6.70 -9.27
N ASP A 222 8.97 -7.74 -10.11
CA ASP A 222 10.06 -8.23 -10.94
C ASP A 222 10.70 -7.11 -11.76
N GLY A 223 12.04 -7.08 -11.76
CA GLY A 223 12.85 -6.02 -12.36
C GLY A 223 13.50 -5.09 -11.32
N SER A 224 14.55 -4.39 -11.77
CA SER A 224 15.27 -3.44 -10.91
C SER A 224 14.43 -2.19 -10.63
N HIS A 225 14.45 -1.70 -9.38
CA HIS A 225 13.84 -0.43 -8.94
C HIS A 225 12.30 -0.35 -9.00
N ASN A 226 11.61 -1.49 -9.13
CA ASN A 226 10.14 -1.54 -9.24
C ASN A 226 9.40 -1.64 -7.88
N ASN A 227 10.13 -1.63 -6.77
CA ASN A 227 9.55 -1.82 -5.44
C ASN A 227 8.84 -0.56 -4.94
N PHE A 228 7.75 -0.74 -4.21
CA PHE A 228 6.99 0.36 -3.63
C PHE A 228 6.38 0.04 -2.28
N GLY A 229 6.18 1.07 -1.46
CA GLY A 229 5.48 0.99 -0.18
C GLY A 229 3.99 1.28 -0.33
N MET A 230 3.16 0.61 0.45
CA MET A 230 1.72 0.76 0.43
C MET A 230 1.17 0.81 1.86
N ALA A 231 0.45 1.87 2.21
CA ALA A 231 -0.31 1.97 3.44
C ALA A 231 -1.78 1.71 3.17
N ARG A 232 -2.41 0.85 3.97
CA ARG A 232 -3.79 0.42 3.80
C ARG A 232 -4.60 0.64 5.06
N THR A 233 -5.87 0.94 4.88
CA THR A 233 -6.85 0.98 5.96
C THR A 233 -8.22 0.56 5.45
N GLY A 234 -8.98 -0.15 6.26
CA GLY A 234 -10.26 -0.69 5.82
C GLY A 234 -11.08 -1.38 6.89
N VAL A 235 -12.11 -2.05 6.44
CA VAL A 235 -13.05 -2.80 7.29
C VAL A 235 -12.97 -4.28 6.96
N ASN A 236 -12.93 -5.10 8.02
CA ASN A 236 -12.96 -6.55 7.95
C ASN A 236 -14.29 -7.08 8.44
N PHE A 237 -14.89 -8.00 7.69
CA PHE A 237 -16.09 -8.74 8.04
C PHE A 237 -15.71 -10.20 8.29
N ALA A 238 -16.02 -10.70 9.48
CA ALA A 238 -15.72 -12.07 9.92
C ALA A 238 -16.99 -12.91 10.10
N PHE A 239 -16.92 -14.14 9.62
CA PHE A 239 -18.01 -15.10 9.58
C PHE A 239 -17.61 -16.45 10.18
#